data_6207f2a943a7a1f87ca2a7ae76a3d6f8
#
_entry.id   6207f2a943a7a1f87ca2a7ae76a3d6f8
#
_cell.length_a   1.000
_cell.length_b   1.000
_cell.length_c   1.000
_cell.angle_alpha   90.00
_cell.angle_beta   90.00
_cell.angle_gamma   90.00
#
_symmetry.space_group_name_H-M   'P 1'
#
loop_
_entity.id
_entity.type
_entity.pdbx_description
1 polymer ?
#
loop_
_entity_poly.entity_id
_entity_poly.type
_entity_poly.pdbx_seq_one_letter_code
_entity_poly.pdbx_strand_id
1 'polypeptide(L)'
;MVSLSADDSNGKLVVGGFRDMISNRWLEKRKPFWVRLEALVDRSRRGVSALTHSELQELGLLYRQTASDLAAVREDSSNRQLATYLNQLLGRCHNLIYLGHKPKVSGIVRFYRDTYPQVFRETLSQTLLAVAIFVFAGIIAWVITIHDPAFSYRLLGPQMMETIEQRKMWTESIVTVKPLASSGIMTNNLTVSFTAFALGITAGIGTIWMILVNGLLIGVIGAATWKAGMALQLWSFVAPHGVLELPAIFIAGGAGLEIARGLLFPGMLPRKVSLAQAGGRAAKLVLGTIPLLIVAGLIEGFFSPSGAPVIMKFGLAAVLFCALLVYLFGTGRTRPSLSLTANSAP
;
A
#
# COMPACT_ATOMS: atom_id res chain seq x y z
N MET A 1 -34.71 -32.77 -15.96
CA MET A 1 -35.75 -33.53 -16.67
C MET A 1 -36.94 -33.55 -15.74
N VAL A 2 -37.91 -32.67 -15.98
CA VAL A 2 -39.14 -32.53 -15.19
C VAL A 2 -40.15 -33.46 -15.83
N SER A 3 -40.58 -34.53 -15.11
CA SER A 3 -41.68 -35.36 -15.56
C SER A 3 -42.97 -34.78 -15.02
N LEU A 4 -43.81 -34.29 -15.90
CA LEU A 4 -45.18 -33.93 -15.66
C LEU A 4 -46.01 -35.23 -15.76
N SER A 5 -46.61 -35.71 -14.66
CA SER A 5 -47.70 -36.64 -14.69
C SER A 5 -49.01 -35.91 -14.32
N ALA A 6 -49.95 -35.83 -15.24
CA ALA A 6 -51.29 -35.39 -15.00
C ALA A 6 -52.10 -36.61 -14.54
N ASP A 7 -52.71 -36.52 -13.37
CA ASP A 7 -54.04 -37.02 -13.09
C ASP A 7 -54.45 -36.63 -11.66
N ASP A 8 -55.39 -35.75 -11.57
CA ASP A 8 -56.55 -35.93 -10.70
C ASP A 8 -57.61 -34.82 -10.95
N SER A 9 -58.82 -35.17 -10.84
CA SER A 9 -60.04 -34.54 -11.28
C SER A 9 -60.45 -33.21 -10.60
N ASN A 10 -59.45 -32.41 -10.09
CA ASN A 10 -59.76 -31.14 -9.41
C ASN A 10 -58.79 -30.00 -9.68
N GLY A 11 -58.07 -30.00 -10.79
CA GLY A 11 -57.39 -28.79 -11.29
C GLY A 11 -56.37 -28.10 -10.36
N LYS A 12 -55.82 -28.75 -9.35
CA LYS A 12 -54.75 -28.26 -8.51
C LYS A 12 -53.42 -28.91 -8.94
N LEU A 13 -52.54 -28.14 -9.53
CA LEU A 13 -51.15 -28.52 -9.74
C LEU A 13 -50.54 -28.88 -8.38
N VAL A 14 -50.35 -30.20 -8.13
CA VAL A 14 -49.51 -30.68 -7.04
C VAL A 14 -48.07 -30.58 -7.50
N VAL A 15 -47.40 -29.54 -7.09
CA VAL A 15 -45.94 -29.48 -7.14
C VAL A 15 -45.43 -30.55 -6.19
N GLY A 16 -45.03 -31.69 -6.73
CA GLY A 16 -44.48 -32.84 -5.99
C GLY A 16 -43.26 -32.39 -5.19
N GLY A 17 -43.31 -32.67 -3.90
CA GLY A 17 -42.43 -32.17 -2.86
C GLY A 17 -40.96 -32.44 -3.07
N PHE A 18 -40.19 -31.38 -3.11
CA PHE A 18 -38.81 -31.32 -2.64
C PHE A 18 -38.82 -31.04 -1.13
N ARG A 19 -39.51 -31.91 -0.36
CA ARG A 19 -39.44 -31.94 1.12
C ARG A 19 -38.56 -33.10 1.52
N ASP A 20 -37.43 -32.77 2.20
CA ASP A 20 -36.41 -33.61 2.77
C ASP A 20 -35.21 -33.93 1.84
N MET A 21 -34.47 -32.88 1.43
CA MET A 21 -33.20 -33.07 0.71
C MET A 21 -32.08 -33.63 1.60
N ILE A 22 -32.22 -33.54 2.94
CA ILE A 22 -31.21 -34.02 3.88
C ILE A 22 -31.80 -35.13 4.75
N SER A 23 -31.52 -36.38 4.39
CA SER A 23 -31.93 -37.53 5.20
C SER A 23 -31.00 -37.72 6.41
N ASN A 24 -31.50 -38.25 7.53
CA ASN A 24 -30.69 -38.62 8.70
C ASN A 24 -29.52 -39.54 8.31
N ARG A 25 -29.72 -40.42 7.35
CA ARG A 25 -28.67 -41.29 6.80
C ARG A 25 -27.56 -40.52 6.12
N TRP A 26 -27.86 -39.39 5.45
CA TRP A 26 -26.86 -38.51 4.85
C TRP A 26 -26.06 -37.78 5.94
N LEU A 27 -26.73 -37.27 6.98
CA LEU A 27 -26.07 -36.61 8.09
C LEU A 27 -25.09 -37.54 8.81
N GLU A 28 -25.49 -38.78 9.10
CA GLU A 28 -24.62 -39.76 9.74
C GLU A 28 -23.39 -40.09 8.91
N LYS A 29 -23.52 -40.18 7.58
CA LYS A 29 -22.38 -40.39 6.67
C LYS A 29 -21.44 -39.21 6.61
N ARG A 30 -21.92 -37.97 6.76
CA ARG A 30 -21.14 -36.75 6.65
C ARG A 30 -20.48 -36.30 7.95
N LYS A 31 -21.11 -36.51 9.05
CA LYS A 31 -20.66 -36.13 10.40
C LYS A 31 -19.21 -36.53 10.71
N PRO A 32 -18.70 -37.73 10.37
CA PRO A 32 -17.30 -38.08 10.62
C PRO A 32 -16.29 -37.17 9.92
N PHE A 33 -16.61 -36.68 8.70
CA PHE A 33 -15.76 -35.78 7.95
C PHE A 33 -15.67 -34.39 8.60
N TRP A 34 -16.78 -33.87 9.13
CA TRP A 34 -16.79 -32.58 9.84
C TRP A 34 -16.04 -32.67 11.17
N VAL A 35 -16.19 -33.75 11.91
CA VAL A 35 -15.44 -33.99 13.15
C VAL A 35 -13.93 -34.11 12.84
N ARG A 36 -13.59 -34.82 11.78
CA ARG A 36 -12.18 -34.94 11.35
C ARG A 36 -11.60 -33.57 10.93
N LEU A 37 -12.36 -32.77 10.17
CA LEU A 37 -11.97 -31.42 9.80
C LEU A 37 -11.76 -30.54 11.04
N GLU A 38 -12.68 -30.59 12.01
CA GLU A 38 -12.55 -29.83 13.25
C GLU A 38 -11.32 -30.25 14.06
N ALA A 39 -11.03 -31.54 14.17
CA ALA A 39 -9.83 -32.04 14.83
C ALA A 39 -8.53 -31.54 14.16
N LEU A 40 -8.48 -31.49 12.81
CA LEU A 40 -7.34 -30.96 12.08
C LEU A 40 -7.17 -29.44 12.31
N VAL A 41 -8.29 -28.69 12.32
CA VAL A 41 -8.30 -27.25 12.61
C VAL A 41 -7.82 -26.98 14.03
N ASP A 42 -8.28 -27.74 15.02
CA ASP A 42 -7.89 -27.54 16.42
C ASP A 42 -6.42 -27.89 16.66
N ARG A 43 -5.90 -28.94 16.03
CA ARG A 43 -4.46 -29.25 16.07
C ARG A 43 -3.60 -28.16 15.46
N SER A 44 -4.09 -27.51 14.42
CA SER A 44 -3.39 -26.43 13.72
C SER A 44 -3.44 -25.07 14.42
N ARG A 45 -4.14 -24.93 15.56
CA ARG A 45 -4.16 -23.68 16.36
C ARG A 45 -2.76 -23.21 16.79
N ARG A 46 -1.78 -24.12 16.87
CA ARG A 46 -0.37 -23.82 17.15
C ARG A 46 0.44 -23.47 15.91
N GLY A 47 -0.17 -23.48 14.74
CA GLY A 47 0.41 -23.23 13.42
C GLY A 47 0.22 -24.39 12.45
N VAL A 48 0.12 -24.08 11.17
CA VAL A 48 -0.04 -25.06 10.06
C VAL A 48 1.12 -26.07 10.01
N SER A 49 2.29 -25.71 10.54
CA SER A 49 3.47 -26.57 10.68
C SER A 49 3.28 -27.72 11.67
N ALA A 50 2.20 -27.75 12.46
CA ALA A 50 1.86 -28.85 13.35
C ALA A 50 1.17 -30.01 12.61
N LEU A 51 0.81 -29.84 11.33
CA LEU A 51 0.22 -30.86 10.48
C LEU A 51 1.26 -31.46 9.53
N THR A 52 1.17 -32.74 9.30
CA THR A 52 1.96 -33.42 8.27
C THR A 52 1.50 -33.05 6.86
N HIS A 53 2.30 -33.35 5.84
CA HIS A 53 1.93 -33.07 4.44
C HIS A 53 0.63 -33.77 4.03
N SER A 54 0.44 -35.02 4.44
CA SER A 54 -0.81 -35.78 4.21
C SER A 54 -2.01 -35.16 4.91
N GLU A 55 -1.86 -34.70 6.15
CA GLU A 55 -2.92 -34.00 6.89
C GLU A 55 -3.29 -32.64 6.27
N LEU A 56 -2.34 -31.94 5.66
CA LEU A 56 -2.60 -30.72 4.90
C LEU A 56 -3.42 -30.97 3.63
N GLN A 57 -3.13 -32.05 2.93
CA GLN A 57 -3.92 -32.47 1.76
C GLN A 57 -5.33 -32.90 2.19
N GLU A 58 -5.44 -33.68 3.28
CA GLU A 58 -6.71 -34.07 3.87
C GLU A 58 -7.55 -32.86 4.30
N LEU A 59 -6.94 -31.88 4.96
CA LEU A 59 -7.58 -30.61 5.35
C LEU A 59 -8.20 -29.90 4.14
N GLY A 60 -7.46 -29.79 3.03
CA GLY A 60 -7.93 -29.17 1.80
C GLY A 60 -9.09 -29.90 1.13
N LEU A 61 -9.08 -31.24 1.18
CA LEU A 61 -10.17 -32.07 0.67
C LEU A 61 -11.42 -31.93 1.51
N LEU A 62 -11.29 -32.06 2.85
CA LEU A 62 -12.39 -31.94 3.80
C LEU A 62 -13.00 -30.54 3.80
N TYR A 63 -12.19 -29.48 3.64
CA TYR A 63 -12.67 -28.12 3.49
C TYR A 63 -13.60 -27.96 2.29
N ARG A 64 -13.19 -28.43 1.11
CA ARG A 64 -14.02 -28.37 -0.10
C ARG A 64 -15.29 -29.19 0.01
N GLN A 65 -15.19 -30.37 0.61
CA GLN A 65 -16.32 -31.24 0.83
C GLN A 65 -17.33 -30.62 1.80
N THR A 66 -16.86 -30.06 2.93
CA THR A 66 -17.70 -29.36 3.90
C THR A 66 -18.35 -28.10 3.33
N ALA A 67 -17.66 -27.39 2.41
CA ALA A 67 -18.23 -26.25 1.70
C ALA A 67 -19.41 -26.66 0.79
N SER A 68 -19.28 -27.80 0.11
CA SER A 68 -20.39 -28.40 -0.67
C SER A 68 -21.54 -28.84 0.23
N ASP A 69 -21.22 -29.46 1.38
CA ASP A 69 -22.24 -29.88 2.36
C ASP A 69 -22.99 -28.64 2.91
N LEU A 70 -22.30 -27.54 3.21
CA LEU A 70 -22.95 -26.30 3.66
C LEU A 70 -23.89 -25.73 2.58
N ALA A 71 -23.54 -25.80 1.31
CA ALA A 71 -24.41 -25.35 0.22
C ALA A 71 -25.73 -26.17 0.22
N ALA A 72 -25.63 -27.50 0.33
CA ALA A 72 -26.78 -28.38 0.39
C ALA A 72 -27.64 -28.13 1.64
N VAL A 73 -27.00 -27.94 2.82
CA VAL A 73 -27.70 -27.65 4.07
C VAL A 73 -28.43 -26.29 4.06
N ARG A 74 -27.93 -25.31 3.35
CA ARG A 74 -28.55 -23.97 3.22
C ARG A 74 -29.87 -23.99 2.45
N GLU A 75 -30.05 -24.94 1.55
CA GLU A 75 -31.29 -25.09 0.79
C GLU A 75 -32.44 -25.63 1.65
N ASP A 76 -32.11 -26.23 2.80
CA ASP A 76 -33.08 -26.79 3.75
C ASP A 76 -33.23 -25.88 4.98
N SER A 77 -34.35 -25.18 5.07
CA SER A 77 -34.61 -24.22 6.15
C SER A 77 -34.75 -24.88 7.53
N SER A 78 -34.96 -26.21 7.62
CA SER A 78 -35.08 -26.97 8.86
C SER A 78 -33.73 -27.16 9.58
N ASN A 79 -32.63 -27.10 8.87
CA ASN A 79 -31.28 -27.38 9.36
C ASN A 79 -30.44 -26.15 9.67
N ARG A 80 -31.06 -25.04 10.10
CA ARG A 80 -30.39 -23.75 10.35
C ARG A 80 -29.22 -23.82 11.34
N GLN A 81 -29.33 -24.65 12.39
CA GLN A 81 -28.28 -24.86 13.39
C GLN A 81 -27.06 -25.54 12.77
N LEU A 82 -27.27 -26.56 11.94
CA LEU A 82 -26.19 -27.23 11.20
C LEU A 82 -25.51 -26.31 10.20
N ALA A 83 -26.29 -25.51 9.47
CA ALA A 83 -25.73 -24.51 8.56
C ALA A 83 -24.83 -23.51 9.30
N THR A 84 -25.24 -23.07 10.48
CA THR A 84 -24.44 -22.18 11.34
C THR A 84 -23.13 -22.84 11.78
N TYR A 85 -23.18 -24.07 12.25
CA TYR A 85 -22.02 -24.87 12.68
C TYR A 85 -21.02 -25.04 11.51
N LEU A 86 -21.51 -25.51 10.35
CA LEU A 86 -20.64 -25.70 9.19
C LEU A 86 -20.02 -24.39 8.70
N ASN A 87 -20.77 -23.30 8.71
CA ASN A 87 -20.26 -21.97 8.35
C ASN A 87 -19.17 -21.49 9.30
N GLN A 88 -19.33 -21.71 10.61
CA GLN A 88 -18.30 -21.40 11.61
C GLN A 88 -17.06 -22.27 11.45
N LEU A 89 -17.23 -23.57 11.19
CA LEU A 89 -16.12 -24.49 10.95
C LEU A 89 -15.34 -24.11 9.70
N LEU A 90 -16.03 -23.79 8.60
CA LEU A 90 -15.40 -23.32 7.37
C LEU A 90 -14.71 -21.97 7.55
N GLY A 91 -15.29 -21.03 8.33
CA GLY A 91 -14.65 -19.78 8.69
C GLY A 91 -13.33 -19.99 9.45
N ARG A 92 -13.29 -20.94 10.41
CA ARG A 92 -12.07 -21.32 11.13
C ARG A 92 -11.01 -21.91 10.17
N CYS A 93 -11.43 -22.80 9.26
CA CYS A 93 -10.56 -23.37 8.23
C CYS A 93 -10.01 -22.30 7.28
N HIS A 94 -10.88 -21.40 6.80
CA HIS A 94 -10.50 -20.31 5.91
C HIS A 94 -9.44 -19.42 6.56
N ASN A 95 -9.66 -19.01 7.79
CA ASN A 95 -8.69 -18.22 8.55
C ASN A 95 -7.34 -18.96 8.72
N LEU A 96 -7.36 -20.28 8.89
CA LEU A 96 -6.15 -21.08 8.99
C LEU A 96 -5.38 -21.15 7.67
N ILE A 97 -6.10 -21.41 6.57
CA ILE A 97 -5.50 -21.56 5.23
C ILE A 97 -5.01 -20.22 4.68
N TYR A 98 -5.80 -19.16 4.85
CA TYR A 98 -5.56 -17.85 4.22
C TYR A 98 -4.96 -16.79 5.16
N LEU A 99 -5.21 -16.86 6.48
CA LEU A 99 -4.68 -15.93 7.48
C LEU A 99 -3.58 -16.53 8.36
N GLY A 100 -3.12 -17.72 8.05
CA GLY A 100 -2.21 -18.58 8.86
C GLY A 100 -0.81 -18.02 9.14
N HIS A 101 -0.54 -16.74 8.90
CA HIS A 101 0.66 -16.08 9.34
C HIS A 101 0.30 -14.78 10.06
N LYS A 102 0.24 -14.80 11.40
CA LYS A 102 0.48 -13.57 12.15
C LYS A 102 1.76 -12.96 11.60
N PRO A 103 1.80 -11.67 11.25
CA PRO A 103 3.03 -11.05 10.79
C PRO A 103 4.07 -11.21 11.91
N LYS A 104 5.00 -12.15 11.72
CA LYS A 104 6.15 -12.28 12.60
C LYS A 104 6.98 -11.01 12.42
N VAL A 105 7.54 -10.47 13.51
CA VAL A 105 8.47 -9.33 13.43
C VAL A 105 9.54 -9.57 12.36
N SER A 106 9.97 -10.84 12.18
CA SER A 106 10.85 -11.25 11.09
C SER A 106 10.32 -10.94 9.69
N GLY A 107 9.00 -10.89 9.50
CA GLY A 107 8.38 -10.52 8.21
C GLY A 107 8.51 -9.03 7.91
N ILE A 108 8.35 -8.18 8.93
CA ILE A 108 8.52 -6.72 8.81
C ILE A 108 10.00 -6.41 8.51
N VAL A 109 10.92 -7.02 9.25
CA VAL A 109 12.36 -6.84 9.02
C VAL A 109 12.74 -7.29 7.60
N ARG A 110 12.25 -8.44 7.13
CA ARG A 110 12.49 -8.91 5.76
C ARG A 110 11.90 -7.97 4.72
N PHE A 111 10.69 -7.41 4.98
CA PHE A 111 10.09 -6.45 4.09
C PHE A 111 10.98 -5.23 3.86
N TYR A 112 11.43 -4.57 4.92
CA TYR A 112 12.28 -3.38 4.78
C TYR A 112 13.69 -3.70 4.30
N ARG A 113 14.29 -4.84 4.69
CA ARG A 113 15.64 -5.19 4.28
C ARG A 113 15.73 -5.64 2.82
N ASP A 114 14.77 -6.46 2.37
CA ASP A 114 14.88 -7.18 1.10
C ASP A 114 13.81 -6.74 0.08
N THR A 115 12.52 -6.74 0.48
CA THR A 115 11.40 -6.57 -0.45
C THR A 115 11.25 -5.14 -0.93
N TYR A 116 11.29 -4.16 -0.02
CA TYR A 116 11.08 -2.76 -0.37
C TYR A 116 12.15 -2.21 -1.31
N PRO A 117 13.47 -2.37 -1.05
CA PRO A 117 14.50 -1.92 -1.97
C PRO A 117 14.45 -2.63 -3.33
N GLN A 118 14.05 -3.90 -3.36
CA GLN A 118 13.87 -4.62 -4.62
C GLN A 118 12.73 -4.02 -5.44
N VAL A 119 11.53 -3.84 -4.86
CA VAL A 119 10.37 -3.27 -5.54
C VAL A 119 10.65 -1.84 -5.99
N PHE A 120 11.37 -1.04 -5.18
CA PHE A 120 11.81 0.29 -5.58
C PHE A 120 12.64 0.26 -6.86
N ARG A 121 13.64 -0.64 -6.96
CA ARG A 121 14.46 -0.77 -8.17
C ARG A 121 13.67 -1.26 -9.38
N GLU A 122 12.72 -2.19 -9.18
CA GLU A 122 11.83 -2.68 -10.24
C GLU A 122 10.92 -1.58 -10.80
N THR A 123 10.61 -0.56 -10.00
CA THR A 123 9.73 0.57 -10.36
C THR A 123 10.49 1.89 -10.44
N LEU A 124 11.81 1.86 -10.59
CA LEU A 124 12.65 3.04 -10.60
C LEU A 124 12.28 4.03 -11.73
N SER A 125 11.89 3.51 -12.89
CA SER A 125 11.47 4.34 -14.03
C SER A 125 10.27 5.23 -13.72
N GLN A 126 9.28 4.71 -12.98
CA GLN A 126 8.10 5.47 -12.55
C GLN A 126 8.47 6.53 -11.51
N THR A 127 9.35 6.18 -10.59
CA THR A 127 9.88 7.13 -9.60
C THR A 127 10.70 8.24 -10.27
N LEU A 128 11.57 7.90 -11.22
CA LEU A 128 12.33 8.90 -11.97
C LEU A 128 11.43 9.80 -12.82
N LEU A 129 10.35 9.27 -13.39
CA LEU A 129 9.34 10.08 -14.08
C LEU A 129 8.67 11.07 -13.13
N ALA A 130 8.33 10.64 -11.90
CA ALA A 130 7.79 11.52 -10.88
C ALA A 130 8.79 12.64 -10.51
N VAL A 131 10.07 12.31 -10.33
CA VAL A 131 11.15 13.31 -10.13
C VAL A 131 11.22 14.29 -11.29
N ALA A 132 11.21 13.80 -12.52
CA ALA A 132 11.30 14.65 -13.72
C ALA A 132 10.12 15.63 -13.80
N ILE A 133 8.90 15.19 -13.55
CA ILE A 133 7.69 16.04 -13.53
C ILE A 133 7.81 17.11 -12.43
N PHE A 134 8.22 16.73 -11.23
CA PHE A 134 8.37 17.64 -10.10
C PHE A 134 9.44 18.71 -10.38
N VAL A 135 10.62 18.30 -10.84
CA VAL A 135 11.74 19.22 -11.14
C VAL A 135 11.37 20.16 -12.30
N PHE A 136 10.74 19.63 -13.34
CA PHE A 136 10.27 20.45 -14.47
C PHE A 136 9.27 21.51 -14.02
N ALA A 137 8.27 21.13 -13.21
CA ALA A 137 7.30 22.06 -12.65
C ALA A 137 7.98 23.13 -11.76
N GLY A 138 8.92 22.70 -10.91
CA GLY A 138 9.68 23.60 -10.04
C GLY A 138 10.50 24.61 -10.82
N ILE A 139 11.20 24.19 -11.89
CA ILE A 139 11.98 25.07 -12.75
C ILE A 139 11.08 26.10 -13.45
N ILE A 140 9.94 25.65 -14.02
CA ILE A 140 8.99 26.56 -14.66
C ILE A 140 8.48 27.60 -13.65
N ALA A 141 8.07 27.16 -12.47
CA ALA A 141 7.56 28.04 -11.43
C ALA A 141 8.64 29.03 -10.94
N TRP A 142 9.88 28.58 -10.80
CA TRP A 142 11.02 29.42 -10.48
C TRP A 142 11.21 30.51 -11.53
N VAL A 143 11.28 30.14 -12.82
CA VAL A 143 11.48 31.09 -13.93
C VAL A 143 10.33 32.09 -13.99
N ILE A 144 9.07 31.66 -13.90
CA ILE A 144 7.92 32.56 -13.92
C ILE A 144 7.99 33.53 -12.74
N THR A 145 8.30 33.06 -11.53
CA THR A 145 8.37 33.90 -10.32
C THR A 145 9.48 34.96 -10.40
N ILE A 146 10.59 34.65 -11.07
CA ILE A 146 11.68 35.62 -11.30
C ILE A 146 11.21 36.77 -12.23
N HIS A 147 10.42 36.45 -13.26
CA HIS A 147 9.99 37.39 -14.28
C HIS A 147 8.66 38.09 -13.93
N ASP A 148 7.75 37.42 -13.25
CA ASP A 148 6.44 37.96 -12.81
C ASP A 148 6.28 37.81 -11.29
N PRO A 149 6.58 38.85 -10.50
CA PRO A 149 6.37 38.81 -9.06
C PRO A 149 4.91 38.58 -8.64
N ALA A 150 3.94 39.00 -9.46
CA ALA A 150 2.52 38.80 -9.18
C ALA A 150 2.15 37.31 -9.16
N PHE A 151 2.93 36.44 -9.81
CA PHE A 151 2.73 35.01 -9.81
C PHE A 151 2.90 34.41 -8.39
N SER A 152 3.93 34.86 -7.65
CA SER A 152 4.15 34.42 -6.28
C SER A 152 3.02 34.85 -5.34
N TYR A 153 2.51 36.07 -5.49
CA TYR A 153 1.36 36.53 -4.71
C TYR A 153 0.09 35.74 -4.99
N ARG A 154 -0.13 35.34 -6.26
CA ARG A 154 -1.30 34.50 -6.64
C ARG A 154 -1.24 33.11 -6.04
N LEU A 155 -0.06 32.50 -5.96
CA LEU A 155 0.12 31.13 -5.49
C LEU A 155 0.33 31.01 -3.97
N LEU A 156 1.14 31.89 -3.37
CA LEU A 156 1.46 31.84 -1.95
C LEU A 156 0.50 32.67 -1.10
N GLY A 157 -0.23 33.59 -1.74
CA GLY A 157 -1.11 34.54 -1.05
C GLY A 157 -0.36 35.71 -0.42
N PRO A 158 -1.12 36.80 -0.09
CA PRO A 158 -0.51 38.03 0.41
C PRO A 158 0.21 37.87 1.76
N GLN A 159 -0.36 37.09 2.68
CA GLN A 159 0.19 36.88 4.03
C GLN A 159 1.57 36.21 3.98
N MET A 160 1.74 35.18 3.15
CA MET A 160 3.01 34.49 3.00
C MET A 160 4.04 35.39 2.34
N MET A 161 3.63 36.13 1.30
CA MET A 161 4.53 37.06 0.60
C MET A 161 4.99 38.19 1.51
N GLU A 162 4.09 38.78 2.31
CA GLU A 162 4.45 39.80 3.30
C GLU A 162 5.47 39.26 4.32
N THR A 163 5.31 38.03 4.78
CA THR A 163 6.25 37.38 5.71
C THR A 163 7.65 37.24 5.04
N ILE A 164 7.69 36.84 3.77
CA ILE A 164 8.95 36.73 3.01
C ILE A 164 9.59 38.11 2.79
N GLU A 165 8.81 39.12 2.45
CA GLU A 165 9.29 40.53 2.25
C GLU A 165 9.85 41.14 3.53
N GLN A 166 9.24 40.83 4.68
CA GLN A 166 9.77 41.20 5.98
C GLN A 166 11.01 40.40 6.40
N ARG A 167 11.50 39.49 5.54
CA ARG A 167 12.60 38.58 5.81
C ARG A 167 12.41 37.73 7.06
N LYS A 168 11.16 37.36 7.36
CA LYS A 168 10.80 36.46 8.45
C LYS A 168 10.55 35.08 7.92
N MET A 169 11.04 34.08 8.66
CA MET A 169 10.71 32.69 8.34
C MET A 169 9.36 32.38 8.98
N TRP A 170 8.38 31.93 8.19
CA TRP A 170 7.08 31.43 8.71
C TRP A 170 7.25 30.25 9.69
N THR A 171 8.42 29.64 9.68
CA THR A 171 8.79 28.55 10.59
C THR A 171 9.09 29.02 12.02
N GLU A 172 9.23 30.32 12.27
CA GLU A 172 9.43 30.87 13.63
C GLU A 172 8.22 30.60 14.52
N SER A 173 7.00 30.63 13.97
CA SER A 173 5.79 30.26 14.70
C SER A 173 5.73 28.77 15.07
N ILE A 174 6.46 27.90 14.36
CA ILE A 174 6.55 26.47 14.66
C ILE A 174 7.31 26.21 15.96
N VAL A 175 8.25 27.10 16.32
CA VAL A 175 9.09 26.94 17.52
C VAL A 175 8.28 26.98 18.81
N THR A 176 7.16 27.70 18.83
CA THR A 176 6.30 27.83 20.02
C THR A 176 5.39 26.63 20.25
N VAL A 177 5.06 25.86 19.19
CA VAL A 177 4.11 24.72 19.22
C VAL A 177 4.69 23.47 18.56
N LYS A 178 5.97 23.19 18.80
CA LYS A 178 6.76 22.13 18.13
C LYS A 178 6.07 20.78 17.93
N PRO A 179 5.45 20.14 18.96
CA PRO A 179 4.86 18.83 18.75
C PRO A 179 3.62 18.87 17.85
N LEU A 180 2.81 19.90 17.96
CA LEU A 180 1.57 20.05 17.19
C LEU A 180 1.87 20.41 15.73
N ALA A 181 2.82 21.31 15.50
CA ALA A 181 3.26 21.71 14.18
C ALA A 181 3.94 20.55 13.44
N SER A 182 4.85 19.81 14.09
CA SER A 182 5.47 18.61 13.55
C SER A 182 4.43 17.55 13.14
N SER A 183 3.42 17.32 13.98
CA SER A 183 2.31 16.42 13.68
C SER A 183 1.50 16.88 12.46
N GLY A 184 1.22 18.20 12.37
CA GLY A 184 0.48 18.78 11.26
C GLY A 184 1.22 18.64 9.91
N ILE A 185 2.50 18.95 9.89
CA ILE A 185 3.33 18.87 8.68
C ILE A 185 3.53 17.41 8.27
N MET A 186 3.88 16.52 9.19
CA MET A 186 3.99 15.09 8.93
C MET A 186 2.69 14.51 8.36
N THR A 187 1.53 14.92 8.92
CA THR A 187 0.22 14.50 8.42
C THR A 187 -0.04 15.02 7.02
N ASN A 188 0.34 16.28 6.73
CA ASN A 188 0.22 16.84 5.38
C ASN A 188 1.05 16.06 4.36
N ASN A 189 2.32 15.78 4.64
CA ASN A 189 3.22 15.08 3.73
C ASN A 189 2.81 13.62 3.53
N LEU A 190 2.31 12.97 4.59
CA LEU A 190 1.71 11.65 4.51
C LEU A 190 0.45 11.68 3.62
N THR A 191 -0.41 12.69 3.79
CA THR A 191 -1.64 12.87 2.99
C THR A 191 -1.30 13.10 1.52
N VAL A 192 -0.32 13.96 1.20
CA VAL A 192 0.15 14.20 -0.17
C VAL A 192 0.65 12.89 -0.80
N SER A 193 1.46 12.12 -0.08
CA SER A 193 2.02 10.85 -0.55
C SER A 193 0.92 9.83 -0.82
N PHE A 194 -0.01 9.63 0.12
CA PHE A 194 -1.13 8.70 -0.06
C PHE A 194 -2.08 9.13 -1.17
N THR A 195 -2.33 10.44 -1.29
CA THR A 195 -3.19 10.99 -2.36
C THR A 195 -2.54 10.80 -3.73
N ALA A 196 -1.25 11.10 -3.88
CA ALA A 196 -0.52 10.88 -5.12
C ALA A 196 -0.55 9.40 -5.55
N PHE A 197 -0.40 8.48 -4.59
CA PHE A 197 -0.55 7.04 -4.83
C PHE A 197 -1.97 6.66 -5.24
N ALA A 198 -2.99 7.06 -4.47
CA ALA A 198 -4.39 6.68 -4.69
C ALA A 198 -4.92 7.19 -6.04
N LEU A 199 -4.55 8.41 -6.42
CA LEU A 199 -4.93 9.02 -7.68
C LEU A 199 -4.29 8.33 -8.91
N GLY A 200 -3.39 7.37 -8.74
CA GLY A 200 -2.92 6.50 -9.83
C GLY A 200 -4.04 5.76 -10.56
N ILE A 201 -5.17 5.48 -9.87
CA ILE A 201 -6.35 4.84 -10.46
C ILE A 201 -7.02 5.71 -11.55
N THR A 202 -6.79 7.02 -11.54
CA THR A 202 -7.28 7.95 -12.58
C THR A 202 -6.43 7.91 -13.86
N ALA A 203 -5.88 6.75 -14.21
CA ALA A 203 -4.90 6.59 -15.28
C ALA A 203 -3.63 7.47 -15.08
N GLY A 204 -3.32 7.83 -13.84
CA GLY A 204 -2.15 8.62 -13.47
C GLY A 204 -2.33 10.14 -13.56
N ILE A 205 -3.43 10.64 -14.12
CA ILE A 205 -3.66 12.10 -14.29
C ILE A 205 -3.61 12.81 -12.93
N GLY A 206 -4.31 12.28 -11.93
CA GLY A 206 -4.31 12.86 -10.59
C GLY A 206 -2.94 12.79 -9.90
N THR A 207 -2.19 11.69 -10.10
CA THR A 207 -0.82 11.57 -9.61
C THR A 207 0.10 12.64 -10.21
N ILE A 208 0.06 12.81 -11.55
CA ILE A 208 0.83 13.84 -12.26
C ILE A 208 0.47 15.22 -11.72
N TRP A 209 -0.84 15.51 -11.56
CA TRP A 209 -1.31 16.76 -11.00
C TRP A 209 -0.76 17.05 -9.60
N MET A 210 -0.82 16.06 -8.69
CA MET A 210 -0.31 16.21 -7.33
C MET A 210 1.19 16.51 -7.31
N ILE A 211 1.98 15.81 -8.12
CA ILE A 211 3.42 16.03 -8.22
C ILE A 211 3.75 17.39 -8.84
N LEU A 212 3.01 17.77 -9.89
CA LEU A 212 3.12 19.09 -10.54
C LEU A 212 2.89 20.22 -9.54
N VAL A 213 1.79 20.19 -8.80
CA VAL A 213 1.45 21.24 -7.81
C VAL A 213 2.53 21.34 -6.73
N ASN A 214 3.02 20.21 -6.23
CA ASN A 214 4.10 20.22 -5.22
C ASN A 214 5.41 20.77 -5.80
N GLY A 215 5.75 20.43 -7.05
CA GLY A 215 6.92 21.02 -7.73
C GLY A 215 6.77 22.52 -7.93
N LEU A 216 5.60 22.98 -8.39
CA LEU A 216 5.30 24.41 -8.54
C LEU A 216 5.48 25.17 -7.23
N LEU A 217 4.93 24.65 -6.13
CA LEU A 217 5.05 25.30 -4.81
C LEU A 217 6.49 25.45 -4.36
N ILE A 218 7.32 24.41 -4.47
CA ILE A 218 8.73 24.45 -4.12
C ILE A 218 9.48 25.46 -5.01
N GLY A 219 9.16 25.49 -6.30
CA GLY A 219 9.76 26.45 -7.25
C GLY A 219 9.44 27.90 -6.91
N VAL A 220 8.16 28.20 -6.60
CA VAL A 220 7.75 29.57 -6.23
C VAL A 220 8.36 29.99 -4.91
N ILE A 221 8.30 29.13 -3.87
CA ILE A 221 8.86 29.43 -2.54
C ILE A 221 10.38 29.64 -2.65
N GLY A 222 11.06 28.75 -3.38
CA GLY A 222 12.50 28.87 -3.61
C GLY A 222 12.89 30.19 -4.30
N ALA A 223 12.19 30.58 -5.37
CA ALA A 223 12.44 31.82 -6.10
C ALA A 223 12.11 33.06 -5.26
N ALA A 224 10.96 33.08 -4.56
CA ALA A 224 10.57 34.21 -3.74
C ALA A 224 11.57 34.45 -2.58
N THR A 225 11.96 33.40 -1.89
CA THR A 225 12.96 33.51 -0.80
C THR A 225 14.36 33.83 -1.32
N TRP A 226 14.73 33.36 -2.53
CA TRP A 226 15.99 33.75 -3.15
C TRP A 226 16.02 35.26 -3.45
N LYS A 227 14.93 35.81 -4.03
CA LYS A 227 14.80 37.27 -4.28
C LYS A 227 14.87 38.09 -2.99
N ALA A 228 14.31 37.58 -1.89
CA ALA A 228 14.36 38.23 -0.59
C ALA A 228 15.71 38.10 0.13
N GLY A 229 16.69 37.36 -0.44
CA GLY A 229 17.98 37.09 0.19
C GLY A 229 17.93 36.08 1.32
N MET A 230 16.89 35.24 1.38
CA MET A 230 16.63 34.24 2.43
C MET A 230 16.94 32.79 2.00
N ALA A 231 17.60 32.58 0.85
CA ALA A 231 17.84 31.26 0.31
C ALA A 231 18.57 30.32 1.29
N LEU A 232 19.62 30.82 1.97
CA LEU A 232 20.36 30.01 2.93
C LEU A 232 19.51 29.62 4.14
N GLN A 233 18.67 30.51 4.62
CA GLN A 233 17.73 30.24 5.73
C GLN A 233 16.71 29.17 5.35
N LEU A 234 16.09 29.30 4.16
CA LEU A 234 15.16 28.31 3.64
C LEU A 234 15.81 26.93 3.53
N TRP A 235 16.91 26.85 2.79
CA TRP A 235 17.51 25.55 2.50
C TRP A 235 18.19 24.90 3.70
N SER A 236 18.72 25.68 4.65
CA SER A 236 19.21 25.14 5.91
C SER A 236 18.10 24.58 6.80
N PHE A 237 16.87 25.13 6.69
CA PHE A 237 15.69 24.56 7.36
C PHE A 237 15.19 23.31 6.65
N VAL A 238 15.06 23.34 5.32
CA VAL A 238 14.45 22.26 4.52
C VAL A 238 15.38 21.06 4.35
N ALA A 239 16.70 21.27 4.12
CA ALA A 239 17.61 20.19 3.75
C ALA A 239 17.61 19.00 4.73
N PRO A 240 17.64 19.15 6.05
CA PRO A 240 17.74 18.02 6.98
C PRO A 240 16.60 17.00 6.86
N HIS A 241 15.37 17.45 6.63
CA HIS A 241 14.19 16.59 6.47
C HIS A 241 13.84 16.33 5.00
N GLY A 242 14.04 17.32 4.13
CA GLY A 242 13.66 17.25 2.72
C GLY A 242 14.39 16.15 1.93
N VAL A 243 15.59 15.76 2.37
CA VAL A 243 16.34 14.64 1.78
C VAL A 243 15.72 13.27 2.02
N LEU A 244 14.77 13.15 2.95
CA LEU A 244 13.95 11.96 3.17
C LEU A 244 12.53 12.14 2.64
N GLU A 245 11.96 13.32 2.81
CA GLU A 245 10.59 13.66 2.46
C GLU A 245 10.37 13.70 0.95
N LEU A 246 11.19 14.46 0.21
CA LEU A 246 11.05 14.53 -1.25
C LEU A 246 11.19 13.17 -1.94
N PRO A 247 12.21 12.34 -1.62
CA PRO A 247 12.26 10.99 -2.14
C PRO A 247 11.03 10.15 -1.79
N ALA A 248 10.48 10.28 -0.57
CA ALA A 248 9.26 9.56 -0.18
C ALA A 248 8.06 9.99 -1.04
N ILE A 249 7.88 11.29 -1.30
CA ILE A 249 6.85 11.82 -2.20
C ILE A 249 7.08 11.32 -3.64
N PHE A 250 8.33 11.30 -4.13
CA PHE A 250 8.64 10.79 -5.47
C PHE A 250 8.34 9.29 -5.61
N ILE A 251 8.67 8.50 -4.59
CA ILE A 251 8.37 7.06 -4.56
C ILE A 251 6.85 6.83 -4.53
N ALA A 252 6.10 7.63 -3.73
CA ALA A 252 4.64 7.56 -3.68
C ALA A 252 4.00 7.97 -5.02
N GLY A 253 4.53 9.00 -5.66
CA GLY A 253 4.15 9.39 -7.02
C GLY A 253 4.48 8.30 -8.05
N GLY A 254 5.67 7.71 -7.96
CA GLY A 254 6.06 6.55 -8.76
C GLY A 254 5.12 5.36 -8.55
N ALA A 255 4.64 5.14 -7.32
CA ALA A 255 3.65 4.12 -7.01
C ALA A 255 2.29 4.40 -7.70
N GLY A 256 1.84 5.65 -7.72
CA GLY A 256 0.64 6.05 -8.48
C GLY A 256 0.81 5.85 -9.99
N LEU A 257 1.97 6.21 -10.54
CA LEU A 257 2.29 5.99 -11.95
C LEU A 257 2.42 4.49 -12.29
N GLU A 258 2.85 3.65 -11.34
CA GLU A 258 2.87 2.20 -11.51
C GLU A 258 1.46 1.62 -11.61
N ILE A 259 0.49 2.10 -10.82
CA ILE A 259 -0.93 1.74 -10.96
C ILE A 259 -1.44 2.15 -12.34
N ALA A 260 -1.16 3.39 -12.77
CA ALA A 260 -1.53 3.90 -14.08
C ALA A 260 -0.95 3.03 -15.21
N ARG A 261 0.32 2.63 -15.09
CA ARG A 261 0.97 1.73 -16.04
C ARG A 261 0.26 0.38 -16.12
N GLY A 262 -0.08 -0.21 -14.97
CA GLY A 262 -0.81 -1.50 -14.91
C GLY A 262 -2.21 -1.43 -15.51
N LEU A 263 -2.86 -0.26 -15.45
CA LEU A 263 -4.18 -0.01 -16.02
C LEU A 263 -4.14 0.23 -17.54
N LEU A 264 -3.20 1.07 -18.00
CA LEU A 264 -3.11 1.53 -19.39
C LEU A 264 -2.35 0.55 -20.29
N PHE A 265 -1.31 -0.10 -19.76
CA PHE A 265 -0.39 -0.94 -20.52
C PHE A 265 -0.30 -2.35 -19.91
N PRO A 266 -1.38 -3.15 -19.97
CA PRO A 266 -1.43 -4.49 -19.36
C PRO A 266 -0.56 -5.53 -20.07
N GLY A 267 -0.03 -5.24 -21.26
CA GLY A 267 0.69 -6.20 -22.07
C GLY A 267 -0.19 -7.40 -22.46
N MET A 268 0.33 -8.62 -22.31
CA MET A 268 -0.42 -9.86 -22.57
C MET A 268 -1.31 -10.32 -21.41
N LEU A 269 -1.28 -9.62 -20.27
CA LEU A 269 -2.10 -9.98 -19.11
C LEU A 269 -3.51 -9.39 -19.21
N PRO A 270 -4.54 -10.08 -18.68
CA PRO A 270 -5.83 -9.46 -18.47
C PRO A 270 -5.70 -8.21 -17.60
N ARG A 271 -6.41 -7.13 -17.94
CA ARG A 271 -6.32 -5.83 -17.22
C ARG A 271 -6.46 -5.95 -15.70
N LYS A 272 -7.38 -6.80 -15.21
CA LYS A 272 -7.57 -7.05 -13.78
C LYS A 272 -6.32 -7.64 -13.12
N VAL A 273 -5.63 -8.55 -13.80
CA VAL A 273 -4.41 -9.19 -13.29
C VAL A 273 -3.25 -8.20 -13.29
N SER A 274 -3.05 -7.46 -14.39
CA SER A 274 -2.03 -6.43 -14.51
C SER A 274 -2.21 -5.35 -13.42
N LEU A 275 -3.43 -4.84 -13.24
CA LEU A 275 -3.74 -3.85 -12.21
C LEU A 275 -3.53 -4.38 -10.79
N ALA A 276 -3.90 -5.63 -10.50
CA ALA A 276 -3.67 -6.25 -9.20
C ALA A 276 -2.17 -6.38 -8.88
N GLN A 277 -1.35 -6.76 -9.86
CA GLN A 277 0.11 -6.85 -9.70
C GLN A 277 0.74 -5.47 -9.50
N ALA A 278 0.36 -4.49 -10.33
CA ALA A 278 0.83 -3.12 -10.21
C ALA A 278 0.42 -2.50 -8.86
N GLY A 279 -0.83 -2.67 -8.44
CA GLY A 279 -1.33 -2.25 -7.14
C GLY A 279 -0.58 -2.89 -5.98
N GLY A 280 -0.24 -4.18 -6.08
CA GLY A 280 0.57 -4.88 -5.08
C GLY A 280 1.99 -4.32 -4.95
N ARG A 281 2.66 -3.94 -6.06
CA ARG A 281 3.96 -3.25 -6.04
C ARG A 281 3.82 -1.85 -5.47
N ALA A 282 2.84 -1.09 -5.94
CA ALA A 282 2.58 0.27 -5.51
C ALA A 282 2.28 0.37 -4.01
N ALA A 283 1.47 -0.54 -3.47
CA ALA A 283 1.21 -0.62 -2.02
C ALA A 283 2.49 -0.87 -1.20
N LYS A 284 3.37 -1.75 -1.67
CA LYS A 284 4.68 -2.00 -1.02
C LYS A 284 5.56 -0.76 -1.04
N LEU A 285 5.57 0.01 -2.13
CA LEU A 285 6.31 1.28 -2.21
C LEU A 285 5.81 2.26 -1.17
N VAL A 286 4.50 2.51 -1.11
CA VAL A 286 3.93 3.47 -0.16
C VAL A 286 4.13 3.04 1.29
N LEU A 287 3.93 1.75 1.61
CA LEU A 287 4.24 1.23 2.95
C LEU A 287 5.71 1.45 3.33
N GLY A 288 6.62 1.32 2.36
CA GLY A 288 8.04 1.56 2.57
C GLY A 288 8.41 3.01 2.82
N THR A 289 7.61 4.00 2.35
CA THR A 289 7.88 5.42 2.58
C THR A 289 7.46 5.90 3.98
N ILE A 290 6.59 5.17 4.69
CA ILE A 290 6.07 5.59 5.99
C ILE A 290 7.18 5.90 7.00
N PRO A 291 8.18 5.02 7.24
CA PRO A 291 9.27 5.34 8.16
C PRO A 291 10.10 6.56 7.74
N LEU A 292 10.29 6.76 6.42
CA LEU A 292 11.01 7.93 5.92
C LEU A 292 10.28 9.22 6.28
N LEU A 293 8.96 9.26 6.07
CA LEU A 293 8.13 10.42 6.40
C LEU A 293 8.04 10.67 7.92
N ILE A 294 8.00 9.60 8.73
CA ILE A 294 8.02 9.73 10.20
C ILE A 294 9.36 10.36 10.65
N VAL A 295 10.48 9.85 10.15
CA VAL A 295 11.81 10.38 10.51
C VAL A 295 11.96 11.82 10.01
N ALA A 296 11.53 12.12 8.77
CA ALA A 296 11.52 13.47 8.21
C ALA A 296 10.71 14.45 9.09
N GLY A 297 9.49 14.07 9.48
CA GLY A 297 8.62 14.88 10.33
C GLY A 297 9.22 15.14 11.72
N LEU A 298 9.91 14.16 12.31
CA LEU A 298 10.64 14.36 13.57
C LEU A 298 11.80 15.35 13.40
N ILE A 299 12.57 15.23 12.34
CA ILE A 299 13.67 16.16 12.03
C ILE A 299 13.12 17.57 11.78
N GLU A 300 12.04 17.69 11.03
CA GLU A 300 11.40 18.96 10.72
C GLU A 300 10.86 19.65 11.97
N GLY A 301 10.21 18.91 12.86
CA GLY A 301 9.62 19.49 14.08
C GLY A 301 10.63 19.85 15.16
N PHE A 302 11.76 19.12 15.25
CA PHE A 302 12.67 19.28 16.39
C PHE A 302 14.07 19.79 16.00
N PHE A 303 14.64 19.31 14.89
CA PHE A 303 16.01 19.66 14.50
C PHE A 303 16.06 20.85 13.53
N SER A 304 15.23 20.86 12.49
CA SER A 304 15.24 21.92 11.48
C SER A 304 15.06 23.33 12.06
N PRO A 305 14.13 23.56 13.04
CA PRO A 305 13.94 24.88 13.66
C PRO A 305 14.94 25.15 14.80
N SER A 306 15.87 24.24 15.10
CA SER A 306 16.85 24.45 16.16
C SER A 306 17.92 25.49 15.78
N GLY A 307 18.58 26.04 16.79
CA GLY A 307 19.74 26.94 16.60
C GLY A 307 21.04 26.23 16.15
N ALA A 308 20.94 24.98 15.66
CA ALA A 308 22.11 24.25 15.18
C ALA A 308 22.82 24.99 14.02
N PRO A 309 24.17 24.98 13.97
CA PRO A 309 24.93 25.60 12.89
C PRO A 309 24.49 25.06 11.51
N VAL A 310 24.50 25.93 10.51
CA VAL A 310 24.09 25.60 9.14
C VAL A 310 24.89 24.41 8.59
N ILE A 311 26.20 24.35 8.90
CA ILE A 311 27.07 23.22 8.49
C ILE A 311 26.59 21.87 9.04
N MET A 312 26.08 21.84 10.26
CA MET A 312 25.54 20.62 10.88
C MET A 312 24.23 20.20 10.20
N LYS A 313 23.38 21.16 9.85
CA LYS A 313 22.11 20.92 9.13
C LYS A 313 22.36 20.29 7.76
N PHE A 314 23.26 20.85 6.97
CA PHE A 314 23.63 20.27 5.67
C PHE A 314 24.43 18.97 5.81
N GLY A 315 25.30 18.84 6.84
CA GLY A 315 26.01 17.60 7.15
C GLY A 315 25.06 16.45 7.45
N LEU A 316 24.04 16.68 8.29
CA LEU A 316 23.00 15.69 8.56
C LEU A 316 22.23 15.32 7.29
N ALA A 317 21.86 16.32 6.47
CA ALA A 317 21.18 16.09 5.21
C ALA A 317 22.00 15.18 4.28
N ALA A 318 23.30 15.46 4.13
CA ALA A 318 24.20 14.66 3.30
C ALA A 318 24.32 13.21 3.80
N VAL A 319 24.48 13.01 5.12
CA VAL A 319 24.57 11.67 5.73
C VAL A 319 23.28 10.89 5.50
N LEU A 320 22.12 11.50 5.76
CA LEU A 320 20.81 10.84 5.57
C LEU A 320 20.55 10.50 4.11
N PHE A 321 20.90 11.40 3.19
CA PHE A 321 20.74 11.15 1.75
C PHE A 321 21.64 10.00 1.27
N CYS A 322 22.93 10.00 1.65
CA CYS A 322 23.83 8.89 1.35
C CYS A 322 23.34 7.56 1.95
N ALA A 323 22.88 7.58 3.20
CA ALA A 323 22.33 6.39 3.85
C ALA A 323 21.08 5.87 3.11
N LEU A 324 20.20 6.76 2.66
CA LEU A 324 19.02 6.41 1.87
C LEU A 324 19.41 5.78 0.52
N LEU A 325 20.38 6.35 -0.19
CA LEU A 325 20.86 5.79 -1.45
C LEU A 325 21.51 4.41 -1.25
N VAL A 326 22.38 4.26 -0.25
CA VAL A 326 22.97 2.95 0.10
C VAL A 326 21.88 1.94 0.46
N TYR A 327 20.87 2.34 1.18
CA TYR A 327 19.75 1.48 1.54
C TYR A 327 18.97 1.04 0.30
N LEU A 328 18.55 1.96 -0.57
CA LEU A 328 17.70 1.65 -1.72
C LEU A 328 18.44 0.84 -2.81
N PHE A 329 19.73 1.09 -3.00
CA PHE A 329 20.52 0.47 -4.06
C PHE A 329 21.46 -0.63 -3.59
N GLY A 330 21.91 -0.61 -2.32
CA GLY A 330 22.89 -1.54 -1.75
C GLY A 330 22.27 -2.79 -1.13
N THR A 331 21.03 -2.74 -0.65
CA THR A 331 20.37 -3.86 0.05
C THR A 331 19.45 -4.67 -0.88
N GLY A 332 18.99 -5.83 -0.44
CA GLY A 332 18.02 -6.64 -1.19
C GLY A 332 18.53 -7.17 -2.54
N ARG A 333 19.84 -7.35 -2.71
CA ARG A 333 20.36 -8.07 -3.88
C ARG A 333 19.93 -9.53 -3.78
N THR A 334 18.97 -9.95 -4.60
CA THR A 334 18.63 -11.36 -4.76
C THR A 334 19.87 -12.11 -5.23
N ARG A 335 20.27 -13.14 -4.46
CA ARG A 335 21.15 -14.17 -5.04
C ARG A 335 20.43 -14.68 -6.29
N PRO A 336 21.08 -14.74 -7.48
CA PRO A 336 20.46 -15.38 -8.62
C PRO A 336 20.05 -16.79 -8.16
N SER A 337 18.78 -17.13 -8.36
CA SER A 337 18.33 -18.50 -8.22
C SER A 337 19.21 -19.30 -9.18
N LEU A 338 20.08 -20.15 -8.66
CA LEU A 338 20.72 -21.19 -9.42
C LEU A 338 19.56 -21.98 -10.07
N SER A 339 19.28 -21.68 -11.32
CA SER A 339 18.49 -22.54 -12.16
C SER A 339 19.25 -23.87 -12.15
N LEU A 340 18.67 -24.85 -11.46
CA LEU A 340 19.01 -26.24 -11.67
C LEU A 340 18.76 -26.51 -13.16
N THR A 341 19.78 -26.31 -13.98
CA THR A 341 19.90 -26.96 -15.26
C THR A 341 19.87 -28.44 -14.94
N ALA A 342 18.68 -29.02 -15.11
CA ALA A 342 18.54 -30.47 -15.18
C ALA A 342 19.53 -30.95 -16.22
N ASN A 343 20.55 -31.64 -15.76
CA ASN A 343 21.47 -32.43 -16.56
C ASN A 343 20.63 -33.53 -17.24
N SER A 344 20.20 -33.25 -18.46
CA SER A 344 19.87 -34.30 -19.40
C SER A 344 21.21 -34.80 -19.98
N ALA A 345 21.75 -35.82 -19.39
CA ALA A 345 22.80 -36.64 -20.01
C ALA A 345 22.15 -37.85 -20.70
N PRO A 346 22.76 -38.35 -21.79
CA PRO A 346 22.20 -39.19 -22.85
C PRO A 346 21.83 -40.62 -22.44
#